data_0536a1d985b87f75f27c8d2339a8a038
#
_entry.id   0536a1d985b87f75f27c8d2339a8a038
#
_cell.length_a   1.000
_cell.length_b   1.000
_cell.length_c   1.000
_cell.angle_alpha   90.00
_cell.angle_beta   90.00
_cell.angle_gamma   90.00
#
_symmetry.space_group_name_H-M   'P 1'
#
loop_
_entity.id
_entity.type
_entity.pdbx_description
1 polymer ?
#
loop_
_entity_poly.entity_id
_entity_poly.type
_entity_poly.pdbx_seq_one_letter_code
_entity_poly.pdbx_strand_id
1 'polypeptide(L)'
;ALGKLYSNLFYRLLDKRLAAHGAAVVQTTSPFHARRSFWCIVRTIESVGFIATPYHAYVPAFGEWGFTLATRQPWRTPDRYPPGLRFLTPELTPTLFQFPPDMGPVEVEINRLNNQILVHYYEQEWREAGP
;
A
#
# COMPACT_ATOMS: atom_id res chain seq x y z
N ALA A 1 -17.46 -0.98 -6.52
CA ALA A 1 -16.88 0.10 -7.34
C ALA A 1 -15.43 0.37 -6.99
N LEU A 2 -15.09 0.48 -5.70
CA LEU A 2 -13.72 0.73 -5.25
C LEU A 2 -12.75 -0.39 -5.62
N GLY A 3 -13.21 -1.65 -5.63
CA GLY A 3 -12.35 -2.78 -5.97
C GLY A 3 -11.74 -2.69 -7.36
N LYS A 4 -12.38 -2.01 -8.29
CA LYS A 4 -11.87 -1.83 -9.65
C LYS A 4 -10.61 -0.97 -9.69
N LEU A 5 -10.49 0.01 -8.81
CA LEU A 5 -9.33 0.90 -8.73
C LEU A 5 -8.10 0.24 -8.10
N TYR A 6 -8.26 -0.98 -7.58
CA TYR A 6 -7.17 -1.74 -6.99
C TYR A 6 -6.94 -3.05 -7.71
N SER A 7 -7.47 -3.18 -8.94
CA SER A 7 -7.28 -4.39 -9.74
C SER A 7 -5.95 -4.34 -10.50
N ASN A 8 -5.48 -5.52 -10.92
CA ASN A 8 -4.29 -5.61 -11.76
C ASN A 8 -4.46 -4.84 -13.07
N LEU A 9 -5.67 -4.79 -13.62
CA LEU A 9 -5.95 -4.02 -14.82
C LEU A 9 -5.72 -2.52 -14.59
N PHE A 10 -6.19 -2.00 -13.44
CA PHE A 10 -5.96 -0.58 -13.10
C PHE A 10 -4.46 -0.27 -13.03
N TYR A 11 -3.67 -1.13 -12.39
CA TYR A 11 -2.24 -0.87 -12.26
C TYR A 11 -1.49 -1.05 -13.57
N ARG A 12 -1.97 -1.87 -14.48
CA ARG A 12 -1.45 -1.91 -15.86
C ARG A 12 -1.69 -0.60 -16.60
N LEU A 13 -2.87 -0.01 -16.42
CA LEU A 13 -3.18 1.30 -17.01
C LEU A 13 -2.32 2.41 -16.39
N LEU A 14 -2.11 2.35 -15.08
CA LEU A 14 -1.20 3.25 -14.38
C LEU A 14 0.22 3.14 -14.94
N ASP A 15 0.70 1.92 -15.14
CA ASP A 15 2.03 1.67 -15.71
C ASP A 15 2.18 2.32 -17.09
N LYS A 16 1.16 2.24 -17.93
CA LYS A 16 1.19 2.86 -19.26
C LYS A 16 1.24 4.38 -19.20
N ARG A 17 0.75 5.00 -18.15
CA ARG A 17 0.64 6.45 -18.02
C ARG A 17 1.75 7.07 -17.21
N LEU A 18 2.36 6.31 -16.34
CA LEU A 18 3.39 6.81 -15.44
C LEU A 18 4.70 7.05 -16.23
N ALA A 19 5.31 8.21 -16.03
CA ALA A 19 6.60 8.53 -16.64
C ALA A 19 7.67 7.53 -16.21
N ALA A 20 8.75 7.42 -16.97
CA ALA A 20 9.81 6.43 -16.76
C ALA A 20 10.39 6.46 -15.33
N HIS A 21 10.56 7.65 -14.76
CA HIS A 21 11.05 7.85 -13.40
C HIS A 21 9.93 8.29 -12.44
N GLY A 22 8.68 8.13 -12.86
CA GLY A 22 7.53 8.49 -12.05
C GLY A 22 7.34 7.54 -10.89
N ALA A 23 6.66 8.03 -9.86
CA ALA A 23 6.24 7.25 -8.70
C ALA A 23 4.78 7.52 -8.42
N ALA A 24 4.06 6.49 -8.04
CA ALA A 24 2.68 6.62 -7.58
C ALA A 24 2.60 6.17 -6.13
N VAL A 25 1.76 6.85 -5.36
CA VAL A 25 1.45 6.45 -3.98
C VAL A 25 0.01 5.97 -3.97
N VAL A 26 -0.18 4.76 -3.48
CA VAL A 26 -1.50 4.14 -3.35
C VAL A 26 -1.84 4.07 -1.87
N GLN A 27 -2.99 4.59 -1.51
CA GLN A 27 -3.52 4.40 -0.16
C GLN A 27 -3.98 2.95 -0.02
N THR A 28 -3.43 2.25 0.96
CA THR A 28 -3.49 0.78 1.00
C THR A 28 -4.26 0.25 2.22
N THR A 29 -5.10 1.07 2.82
CA THR A 29 -5.88 0.75 4.03
C THR A 29 -4.99 0.41 5.24
N SER A 30 -5.54 -0.18 6.29
CA SER A 30 -4.78 -0.45 7.51
C SER A 30 -4.10 -1.82 7.45
N PRO A 31 -2.77 -1.89 7.62
CA PRO A 31 -2.09 -3.19 7.70
C PRO A 31 -2.41 -3.94 8.99
N PHE A 32 -2.97 -3.27 9.99
CA PHE A 32 -3.37 -3.88 11.25
C PHE A 32 -4.82 -4.38 11.20
N HIS A 33 -5.76 -3.50 10.86
CA HIS A 33 -7.19 -3.84 10.86
C HIS A 33 -7.63 -4.58 9.61
N ALA A 34 -6.96 -4.36 8.48
CA ALA A 34 -7.30 -4.97 7.19
C ALA A 34 -6.05 -5.58 6.54
N ARG A 35 -5.40 -6.49 7.27
CA ARG A 35 -4.10 -7.04 6.90
C ARG A 35 -4.10 -7.73 5.54
N ARG A 36 -5.08 -8.59 5.27
CA ARG A 36 -5.16 -9.29 3.98
C ARG A 36 -5.44 -8.32 2.84
N SER A 37 -6.31 -7.35 3.07
CA SER A 37 -6.61 -6.30 2.09
C SER A 37 -5.35 -5.51 1.76
N PHE A 38 -4.60 -5.11 2.79
CA PHE A 38 -3.34 -4.38 2.62
C PHE A 38 -2.37 -5.15 1.72
N TRP A 39 -2.06 -6.39 2.05
CA TRP A 39 -1.08 -7.18 1.32
C TRP A 39 -1.61 -7.63 -0.05
N CYS A 40 -2.93 -7.79 -0.20
CA CYS A 40 -3.55 -8.02 -1.51
C CYS A 40 -3.27 -6.85 -2.46
N ILE A 41 -3.42 -5.63 -2.01
CA ILE A 41 -3.13 -4.45 -2.84
C ILE A 41 -1.64 -4.40 -3.20
N VAL A 42 -0.76 -4.63 -2.24
CA VAL A 42 0.70 -4.67 -2.48
C VAL A 42 1.04 -5.71 -3.53
N ARG A 43 0.54 -6.94 -3.39
CA ARG A 43 0.81 -8.02 -4.34
C ARG A 43 0.23 -7.74 -5.72
N THR A 44 -0.92 -7.10 -5.77
CA THR A 44 -1.54 -6.73 -7.06
C THR A 44 -0.70 -5.69 -7.80
N ILE A 45 -0.15 -4.71 -7.10
CA ILE A 45 0.78 -3.73 -7.67
C ILE A 45 2.04 -4.44 -8.21
N GLU A 46 2.62 -5.33 -7.42
CA GLU A 46 3.81 -6.10 -7.85
C GLU A 46 3.52 -6.95 -9.10
N SER A 47 2.32 -7.50 -9.20
CA SER A 47 1.95 -8.43 -10.27
C SER A 47 2.02 -7.82 -11.67
N VAL A 48 1.98 -6.50 -11.78
CA VAL A 48 2.07 -5.81 -13.07
C VAL A 48 3.50 -5.31 -13.38
N GLY A 49 4.46 -5.64 -12.53
CA GLY A 49 5.87 -5.31 -12.77
C GLY A 49 6.42 -4.13 -11.98
N PHE A 50 5.60 -3.43 -11.19
CA PHE A 50 6.11 -2.39 -10.30
C PHE A 50 6.89 -2.98 -9.14
N ILE A 51 7.87 -2.21 -8.66
CA ILE A 51 8.43 -2.42 -7.33
C ILE A 51 7.46 -1.74 -6.36
N ALA A 52 6.88 -2.52 -5.45
CA ALA A 52 5.94 -2.02 -4.45
C ALA A 52 6.67 -1.89 -3.12
N THR A 53 6.71 -0.68 -2.59
CA THR A 53 7.35 -0.39 -1.31
C THR A 53 6.29 0.09 -0.31
N PRO A 54 5.75 -0.82 0.51
CA PRO A 54 4.72 -0.46 1.46
C PRO A 54 5.31 0.26 2.68
N TYR A 55 4.52 1.17 3.23
CA TYR A 55 4.84 1.81 4.50
C TYR A 55 3.55 2.12 5.25
N HIS A 56 3.69 2.46 6.52
CA HIS A 56 2.54 2.78 7.35
C HIS A 56 2.89 3.91 8.31
N ALA A 57 1.86 4.60 8.75
CA ALA A 57 1.99 5.67 9.74
C ALA A 57 0.71 5.73 10.57
N TYR A 58 0.85 6.20 11.80
CA TYR A 58 -0.31 6.47 12.63
C TYR A 58 -1.00 7.75 12.15
N VAL A 59 -2.26 7.61 11.76
CA VAL A 59 -3.11 8.73 11.36
C VAL A 59 -4.18 8.90 12.44
N PRO A 60 -4.23 10.04 13.15
CA PRO A 60 -5.12 10.18 14.31
C PRO A 60 -6.58 9.81 14.06
N ALA A 61 -7.11 10.07 12.86
CA ALA A 61 -8.49 9.76 12.52
C ALA A 61 -8.72 8.29 12.16
N PHE A 62 -7.68 7.54 11.79
CA PHE A 62 -7.80 6.18 11.25
C PHE A 62 -6.97 5.13 11.98
N GLY A 63 -6.05 5.52 12.85
CA GLY A 63 -5.09 4.61 13.48
C GLY A 63 -3.92 4.29 12.55
N GLU A 64 -3.39 3.07 12.62
CA GLU A 64 -2.36 2.62 11.70
C GLU A 64 -2.91 2.55 10.28
N TRP A 65 -2.33 3.33 9.38
CA TRP A 65 -2.78 3.42 8.01
C TRP A 65 -1.64 3.16 7.05
N GLY A 66 -1.96 2.48 5.96
CA GLY A 66 -0.96 2.01 5.03
C GLY A 66 -0.96 2.73 3.70
N PHE A 67 0.22 2.77 3.11
CA PHE A 67 0.48 3.34 1.79
C PHE A 67 1.47 2.46 1.06
N THR A 68 1.45 2.50 -0.26
CA THR A 68 2.41 1.75 -1.06
C THR A 68 2.94 2.63 -2.18
N LEU A 69 4.25 2.76 -2.23
CA LEU A 69 4.93 3.39 -3.35
C LEU A 69 5.03 2.38 -4.49
N ALA A 70 4.59 2.77 -5.68
CA ALA A 70 4.74 2.00 -6.89
C ALA A 70 5.77 2.69 -7.78
N THR A 71 6.91 2.05 -8.01
CA THR A 71 8.01 2.61 -8.78
C THR A 71 8.58 1.54 -9.73
N ARG A 72 9.38 1.98 -10.70
CA ARG A 72 10.09 1.05 -11.59
C ARG A 72 11.49 0.71 -11.10
N GLN A 73 12.05 1.57 -10.24
CA GLN A 73 13.36 1.37 -9.63
C GLN A 73 13.20 1.24 -8.12
N PRO A 74 14.13 0.53 -7.44
CA PRO A 74 14.08 0.44 -5.99
C PRO A 74 14.07 1.83 -5.34
N TRP A 75 13.14 2.02 -4.40
CA TRP A 75 13.05 3.28 -3.67
C TRP A 75 14.03 3.29 -2.50
N ARG A 76 14.61 4.46 -2.26
CA ARG A 76 15.49 4.68 -1.09
C ARG A 76 15.04 5.95 -0.38
N THR A 77 15.33 6.03 0.93
CA THR A 77 15.06 7.24 1.70
C THR A 77 15.83 8.41 1.12
N PRO A 78 15.24 9.62 1.10
CA PRO A 78 15.92 10.79 0.57
C PRO A 78 17.15 11.15 1.40
N ASP A 79 18.17 11.71 0.75
CA ASP A 79 19.35 12.24 1.42
C ASP A 79 19.09 13.64 2.00
N ARG A 80 18.12 14.35 1.42
CA ARG A 80 17.79 15.73 1.80
C ARG A 80 16.32 15.88 2.09
N TYR A 81 16.01 16.65 3.11
CA TYR A 81 14.65 16.97 3.52
C TYR A 81 14.45 18.48 3.44
N PRO A 82 13.30 18.95 2.93
CA PRO A 82 12.98 20.37 2.96
C PRO A 82 12.95 20.88 4.40
N PRO A 83 13.33 22.14 4.64
CA PRO A 83 13.22 22.70 5.98
C PRO A 83 11.76 22.87 6.40
N GLY A 84 11.50 22.83 7.70
CA GLY A 84 10.17 23.09 8.24
C GLY A 84 9.20 21.94 8.20
N LEU A 85 9.62 20.73 7.85
CA LEU A 85 8.75 19.54 7.94
C LEU A 85 8.40 19.26 9.40
N ARG A 86 7.13 18.98 9.65
CA ARG A 86 6.63 18.78 11.01
C ARG A 86 6.54 17.32 11.42
N PHE A 87 6.61 16.41 10.47
CA PHE A 87 6.48 14.97 10.72
C PHE A 87 7.73 14.21 10.33
N LEU A 88 8.16 14.33 9.07
CA LEU A 88 9.28 13.54 8.57
C LEU A 88 10.63 14.08 9.06
N THR A 89 11.47 13.16 9.51
CA THR A 89 12.88 13.39 9.82
C THR A 89 13.70 12.26 9.20
N PRO A 90 15.01 12.44 9.00
CA PRO A 90 15.87 11.34 8.54
C PRO A 90 15.82 10.10 9.43
N GLU A 91 15.65 10.30 10.74
CA GLU A 91 15.58 9.20 11.71
C GLU A 91 14.23 8.48 11.65
N LEU A 92 13.14 9.22 11.47
CA LEU A 92 11.80 8.66 11.45
C LEU A 92 11.52 7.90 10.15
N THR A 93 11.93 8.44 9.01
CA THR A 93 11.53 7.92 7.69
C THR A 93 11.78 6.43 7.53
N PRO A 94 12.96 5.88 7.86
CA PRO A 94 13.19 4.43 7.72
C PRO A 94 12.24 3.57 8.56
N THR A 95 11.80 4.06 9.71
CA THR A 95 10.92 3.31 10.61
C THR A 95 9.52 3.11 10.02
N LEU A 96 9.08 3.98 9.12
CA LEU A 96 7.77 3.86 8.49
C LEU A 96 7.68 2.62 7.58
N PHE A 97 8.81 2.11 7.13
CA PHE A 97 8.90 0.94 6.25
C PHE A 97 9.11 -0.37 7.01
N GLN A 98 9.13 -0.32 8.34
CA GLN A 98 9.27 -1.49 9.19
C GLN A 98 7.88 -1.98 9.61
N PHE A 99 7.66 -3.30 9.53
CA PHE A 99 6.38 -3.91 9.87
C PHE A 99 6.59 -4.91 11.01
N PRO A 100 5.85 -4.74 12.11
CA PRO A 100 5.88 -5.76 13.16
C PRO A 100 5.23 -7.06 12.69
N PRO A 101 5.47 -8.18 13.36
CA PRO A 101 4.97 -9.49 12.92
C PRO A 101 3.46 -9.57 12.70
N ASP A 102 2.68 -8.82 13.46
CA ASP A 102 1.20 -8.81 13.34
C ASP A 102 0.68 -7.96 12.19
N MET A 103 1.55 -7.23 11.51
CA MET A 103 1.21 -6.43 10.32
C MET A 103 2.00 -6.85 9.09
N GLY A 104 2.88 -7.84 9.22
CA GLY A 104 3.74 -8.31 8.13
C GLY A 104 2.99 -9.09 7.06
N PRO A 105 3.70 -9.46 5.99
CA PRO A 105 3.10 -10.15 4.84
C PRO A 105 2.33 -11.40 5.22
N VAL A 106 1.22 -11.61 4.54
CA VAL A 106 0.43 -12.83 4.60
C VAL A 106 0.15 -13.29 3.18
N GLU A 107 -0.18 -14.58 3.03
CA GLU A 107 -0.53 -15.14 1.74
C GLU A 107 -1.89 -14.62 1.28
N VAL A 108 -1.94 -14.05 0.08
CA VAL A 108 -3.13 -13.44 -0.51
C VAL A 108 -3.15 -13.65 -2.01
N GLU A 109 -4.34 -13.53 -2.59
CA GLU A 109 -4.52 -13.57 -4.04
C GLU A 109 -4.38 -12.18 -4.66
N ILE A 110 -4.14 -12.15 -5.96
CA ILE A 110 -4.13 -10.92 -6.75
C ILE A 110 -5.58 -10.46 -6.97
N ASN A 111 -5.83 -9.17 -6.79
CA ASN A 111 -7.16 -8.62 -7.04
C ASN A 111 -7.38 -8.42 -8.54
N ARG A 112 -8.34 -9.14 -9.10
CA ARG A 112 -8.70 -9.11 -10.52
C ARG A 112 -10.15 -8.70 -10.69
N LEU A 113 -10.51 -8.18 -11.85
CA LEU A 113 -11.90 -7.82 -12.13
C LEU A 113 -12.84 -9.02 -12.04
N ASN A 114 -12.36 -10.21 -12.37
CA ASN A 114 -13.18 -11.42 -12.36
C ASN A 114 -13.32 -12.09 -11.00
N ASN A 115 -12.42 -11.84 -10.07
CA ASN A 115 -12.54 -12.41 -8.72
C ASN A 115 -12.89 -11.37 -7.65
N GLN A 116 -12.46 -10.13 -7.82
CA GLN A 116 -12.66 -9.04 -6.86
C GLN A 116 -12.37 -9.46 -5.42
N ILE A 117 -11.28 -10.20 -5.26
CA ILE A 117 -10.94 -10.80 -3.97
C ILE A 117 -10.73 -9.77 -2.87
N LEU A 118 -10.28 -8.57 -3.25
CA LEU A 118 -10.07 -7.47 -2.30
C LEU A 118 -11.36 -7.09 -1.57
N VAL A 119 -12.48 -7.07 -2.29
CA VAL A 119 -13.80 -6.75 -1.69
C VAL A 119 -14.15 -7.78 -0.62
N HIS A 120 -13.91 -9.07 -0.90
CA HIS A 120 -14.16 -10.15 0.05
C HIS A 120 -13.28 -10.05 1.28
N TYR A 121 -11.98 -9.79 1.11
CA TYR A 121 -11.06 -9.59 2.23
C TYR A 121 -11.48 -8.39 3.08
N TYR A 122 -11.78 -7.28 2.44
CA TYR A 122 -12.12 -6.04 3.11
C TYR A 122 -13.42 -6.17 3.93
N GLU A 123 -14.47 -6.74 3.34
CA GLU A 123 -15.73 -6.98 4.04
C GLU A 123 -15.56 -7.91 5.23
N GLN A 124 -14.79 -8.98 5.06
CA GLN A 124 -14.54 -9.94 6.11
C GLN A 124 -13.76 -9.33 7.27
N GLU A 125 -12.70 -8.59 6.96
CA GLU A 125 -11.85 -7.98 7.98
C GLU A 125 -12.58 -6.90 8.77
N TRP A 126 -13.44 -6.13 8.13
CA TRP A 126 -14.24 -5.12 8.82
C TRP A 126 -15.34 -5.75 9.69
N ARG A 127 -15.87 -6.88 9.31
CA ARG A 127 -16.79 -7.63 10.18
C ARG A 127 -16.08 -8.17 11.42
N GLU A 128 -14.88 -8.70 11.25
CA GLU A 128 -14.07 -9.21 12.35
C GLU A 128 -13.62 -8.11 13.30
N ALA A 129 -13.34 -6.92 12.77
CA ALA A 129 -12.98 -5.74 13.55
C ALA A 129 -14.18 -5.07 14.21
N GLY A 130 -15.39 -5.55 13.95
CA GLY A 130 -16.70 -4.98 14.28
C GLY A 130 -16.87 -4.44 15.68
N PRO A 131 -18.00 -3.76 15.99
CA PRO A 131 -18.05 -2.72 17.03
C PRO A 131 -17.50 -3.13 18.36
#